data_cb97edefc5bc6b381e910cab220447c1
#
_entry.id   cb97edefc5bc6b381e910cab220447c1
#
_cell.length_a   1.000
_cell.length_b   1.000
_cell.length_c   1.000
_cell.angle_alpha   90.00
_cell.angle_beta   90.00
_cell.angle_gamma   90.00
#
_symmetry.space_group_name_H-M   'P 1'
#
loop_
_entity.id
_entity.type
_entity.pdbx_description
1 polymer ?
#
loop_
_entity_poly.entity_id
_entity_poly.type
_entity_poly.pdbx_seq_one_letter_code
_entity_poly.pdbx_strand_id
1 'polypeptide(L)'
;FGGGPVLFELYLKDSSMLHDAPNETFAGLISSLNKFGFNLTGRAYHEFRAASGITIGNAYSALRNYYHDYSIFGVILFNYILAFVFSIKYYDLKYCSDITYKKAFSLTLYASFIYTVFFQFFTDYFFARLSVGLFIEVIFLRICFWFVMRLKVCFGRR
;
A
#
# COMPACT_ATOMS: atom_id res chain seq x y z
N PHE A 1 -4.57 13.09 16.46
CA PHE A 1 -3.51 12.80 15.50
C PHE A 1 -2.27 12.30 16.26
N GLY A 2 -1.72 11.11 15.94
CA GLY A 2 -0.52 10.54 16.59
C GLY A 2 -0.72 9.16 17.24
N GLY A 3 -1.92 8.57 17.15
CA GLY A 3 -2.20 7.24 17.73
C GLY A 3 -1.35 6.11 17.16
N GLY A 4 -1.02 6.14 15.86
CA GLY A 4 -0.28 5.08 15.20
C GLY A 4 1.09 4.75 15.82
N PRO A 5 1.97 5.73 16.04
CA PRO A 5 3.25 5.50 16.73
C PRO A 5 3.08 5.01 18.18
N VAL A 6 2.12 5.58 18.93
CA VAL A 6 1.83 5.16 20.30
C VAL A 6 1.32 3.71 20.34
N LEU A 7 0.41 3.36 19.44
CA LEU A 7 -0.08 2.00 19.31
C LEU A 7 1.03 1.01 18.94
N PHE A 8 1.96 1.43 18.08
CA PHE A 8 3.12 0.61 17.72
C PHE A 8 4.07 0.42 18.92
N GLU A 9 4.31 1.45 19.72
CA GLU A 9 5.09 1.33 20.95
C GLU A 9 4.43 0.38 21.96
N LEU A 10 3.11 0.49 22.14
CA LEU A 10 2.36 -0.44 23.00
C LEU A 10 2.43 -1.87 22.49
N TYR A 11 2.40 -2.04 21.17
CA TYR A 11 2.56 -3.34 20.53
C TYR A 11 3.94 -3.95 20.80
N LEU A 12 5.01 -3.16 20.70
CA LEU A 12 6.38 -3.62 20.99
C LEU A 12 6.59 -4.03 22.46
N LYS A 13 5.87 -3.38 23.38
CA LYS A 13 5.92 -3.71 24.82
C LYS A 13 5.15 -4.98 25.19
N ASP A 14 4.22 -5.40 24.36
CA ASP A 14 3.37 -6.56 24.58
C ASP A 14 3.90 -7.77 23.80
N SER A 15 4.85 -8.47 24.42
CA SER A 15 5.52 -9.62 23.80
C SER A 15 4.61 -10.83 23.53
N SER A 16 3.39 -10.86 24.10
CA SER A 16 2.44 -11.97 23.94
C SER A 16 1.85 -12.07 22.53
N MET A 17 1.91 -10.98 21.75
CA MET A 17 1.29 -10.87 20.44
C MET A 17 2.24 -11.19 19.26
N LEU A 18 3.53 -11.41 19.52
CA LEU A 18 4.57 -11.46 18.50
C LEU A 18 4.65 -12.75 17.68
N HIS A 19 3.93 -13.82 18.04
CA HIS A 19 4.21 -15.14 17.44
C HIS A 19 3.02 -15.98 16.97
N ASP A 20 1.77 -15.56 17.20
CA ASP A 20 0.60 -16.43 16.94
C ASP A 20 -0.32 -15.95 15.82
N ALA A 21 0.07 -14.96 15.03
CA ALA A 21 -0.90 -14.35 14.15
C ALA A 21 -0.60 -14.55 12.67
N PRO A 22 -1.67 -14.62 11.88
CA PRO A 22 -1.64 -14.72 10.45
C PRO A 22 -0.99 -13.49 9.81
N ASN A 23 -0.45 -13.65 8.60
CA ASN A 23 0.23 -12.59 7.85
C ASN A 23 -0.65 -11.33 7.70
N GLU A 24 -0.15 -10.18 8.12
CA GLU A 24 -0.84 -8.89 8.09
C GLU A 24 -0.40 -8.01 6.93
N THR A 25 0.88 -8.08 6.54
CA THR A 25 1.44 -7.24 5.47
C THR A 25 0.74 -7.48 4.14
N PHE A 26 0.47 -8.73 3.78
CA PHE A 26 -0.18 -9.09 2.53
C PHE A 26 -1.64 -9.53 2.70
N ALA A 27 -2.33 -9.04 3.73
CA ALA A 27 -3.70 -9.44 4.05
C ALA A 27 -4.67 -9.25 2.87
N GLY A 28 -4.53 -8.19 2.07
CA GLY A 28 -5.35 -7.94 0.88
C GLY A 28 -5.15 -8.99 -0.21
N LEU A 29 -3.90 -9.39 -0.46
CA LEU A 29 -3.56 -10.42 -1.43
C LEU A 29 -4.07 -11.80 -0.94
N ILE A 30 -3.83 -12.13 0.31
CA ILE A 30 -4.31 -13.37 0.94
C ILE A 30 -5.82 -13.47 0.87
N SER A 31 -6.54 -12.41 1.26
CA SER A 31 -8.00 -12.35 1.15
C SER A 31 -8.49 -12.57 -0.28
N SER A 32 -7.76 -12.02 -1.27
CA SER A 32 -8.10 -12.22 -2.67
C SER A 32 -7.86 -13.66 -3.13
N LEU A 33 -6.73 -14.25 -2.75
CA LEU A 33 -6.39 -15.63 -3.10
C LEU A 33 -7.37 -16.62 -2.45
N ASN A 34 -7.82 -16.37 -1.23
CA ASN A 34 -8.81 -17.21 -0.55
C ASN A 34 -10.15 -17.27 -1.29
N LYS A 35 -10.53 -16.21 -2.03
CA LYS A 35 -11.71 -16.22 -2.90
C LYS A 35 -11.56 -17.17 -4.10
N PHE A 36 -10.33 -17.54 -4.45
CA PHE A 36 -10.03 -18.53 -5.49
C PHE A 36 -9.80 -19.94 -4.94
N GLY A 37 -10.11 -20.17 -3.64
CA GLY A 37 -10.04 -21.50 -3.03
C GLY A 37 -8.72 -21.81 -2.31
N PHE A 38 -7.81 -20.85 -2.16
CA PHE A 38 -6.64 -21.00 -1.31
C PHE A 38 -7.05 -20.81 0.16
N ASN A 39 -6.51 -21.64 1.06
CA ASN A 39 -6.77 -21.55 2.50
C ASN A 39 -5.55 -20.95 3.22
N LEU A 40 -5.26 -19.68 2.94
CA LEU A 40 -4.15 -18.97 3.55
C LEU A 40 -4.64 -18.17 4.77
N THR A 41 -3.84 -18.16 5.83
CA THR A 41 -4.14 -17.39 7.03
C THR A 41 -3.59 -15.97 6.91
N GLY A 42 -4.50 -14.99 6.88
CA GLY A 42 -4.17 -13.57 6.85
C GLY A 42 -5.13 -12.76 7.71
N ARG A 43 -4.65 -11.70 8.33
CA ARG A 43 -5.42 -10.82 9.19
C ARG A 43 -5.43 -9.39 8.67
N ALA A 44 -6.62 -8.88 8.34
CA ALA A 44 -6.81 -7.53 7.83
C ALA A 44 -7.19 -6.50 8.92
N TYR A 45 -7.57 -6.96 10.10
CA TYR A 45 -8.07 -6.09 11.17
C TYR A 45 -7.18 -6.21 12.40
N HIS A 46 -6.87 -5.07 12.99
CA HIS A 46 -6.10 -4.96 14.21
C HIS A 46 -7.01 -4.82 15.42
N GLU A 47 -6.51 -5.23 16.57
CA GLU A 47 -7.19 -5.06 17.85
C GLU A 47 -7.29 -3.58 18.25
N PHE A 48 -8.38 -3.21 18.90
CA PHE A 48 -8.50 -1.91 19.56
C PHE A 48 -7.69 -1.91 20.85
N ARG A 49 -6.90 -0.87 21.06
CA ARG A 49 -6.14 -0.68 22.28
C ARG A 49 -6.53 0.60 23.00
N ALA A 50 -6.41 0.52 24.32
CA ALA A 50 -6.54 1.66 25.22
C ALA A 50 -5.25 1.84 26.03
N ALA A 51 -4.90 3.08 26.32
CA ALA A 51 -3.83 3.41 27.25
C ALA A 51 -4.35 4.42 28.27
N SER A 52 -4.05 4.19 29.54
CA SER A 52 -4.49 5.06 30.66
C SER A 52 -6.00 5.32 30.68
N GLY A 53 -6.82 4.31 30.34
CA GLY A 53 -8.28 4.42 30.29
C GLY A 53 -8.86 5.13 29.08
N ILE A 54 -8.02 5.58 28.13
CA ILE A 54 -8.44 6.24 26.91
C ILE A 54 -8.31 5.26 25.75
N THR A 55 -9.39 5.04 24.99
CA THR A 55 -9.34 4.24 23.76
C THR A 55 -8.56 5.00 22.68
N ILE A 56 -7.40 4.46 22.30
CA ILE A 56 -6.55 5.05 21.26
C ILE A 56 -7.04 4.63 19.87
N GLY A 57 -7.56 3.41 19.72
CA GLY A 57 -8.08 2.86 18.48
C GLY A 57 -7.32 1.64 18.00
N ASN A 58 -7.40 1.37 16.69
CA ASN A 58 -6.77 0.24 16.01
C ASN A 58 -5.99 0.65 14.74
N ALA A 59 -5.77 1.93 14.52
CA ALA A 59 -5.02 2.45 13.38
C ALA A 59 -3.52 2.46 13.67
N TYR A 60 -2.91 1.32 13.53
CA TYR A 60 -1.45 1.18 13.66
C TYR A 60 -0.75 1.69 12.41
N SER A 61 0.53 2.11 12.57
CA SER A 61 1.37 2.40 11.43
C SER A 61 1.68 1.14 10.62
N ALA A 62 2.03 1.29 9.34
CA ALA A 62 2.47 0.18 8.49
C ALA A 62 3.67 -0.58 9.08
N LEU A 63 4.50 0.10 9.88
CA LEU A 63 5.66 -0.50 10.53
C LEU A 63 5.29 -1.69 11.43
N ARG A 64 4.08 -1.64 12.04
CA ARG A 64 3.59 -2.74 12.86
C ARG A 64 3.42 -4.02 12.03
N ASN A 65 2.79 -3.94 10.86
CA ASN A 65 2.56 -5.09 10.00
C ASN A 65 3.88 -5.73 9.56
N TYR A 66 4.83 -4.88 9.15
CA TYR A 66 6.16 -5.35 8.73
C TYR A 66 6.95 -5.97 9.88
N TYR A 67 6.86 -5.35 11.06
CA TYR A 67 7.52 -5.87 12.26
C TYR A 67 6.87 -7.17 12.74
N HIS A 68 5.54 -7.26 12.70
CA HIS A 68 4.79 -8.44 13.08
C HIS A 68 5.21 -9.66 12.26
N ASP A 69 5.22 -9.53 10.93
CA ASP A 69 5.45 -10.65 10.02
C ASP A 69 6.94 -11.00 9.89
N TYR A 70 7.82 -9.99 9.93
CA TYR A 70 9.24 -10.15 9.55
C TYR A 70 10.22 -9.45 10.49
N SER A 71 9.80 -9.02 11.67
CA SER A 71 10.59 -8.31 12.67
C SER A 71 11.22 -7.03 12.11
N ILE A 72 12.29 -6.54 12.71
CA ILE A 72 13.00 -5.32 12.27
C ILE A 72 13.50 -5.42 10.82
N PHE A 73 13.84 -6.61 10.37
CA PHE A 73 14.26 -6.84 9.00
C PHE A 73 13.13 -6.50 8.00
N GLY A 74 11.90 -6.89 8.30
CA GLY A 74 10.73 -6.52 7.49
C GLY A 74 10.53 -5.01 7.41
N VAL A 75 10.66 -4.32 8.52
CA VAL A 75 10.55 -2.84 8.56
C VAL A 75 11.56 -2.20 7.61
N ILE A 76 12.83 -2.62 7.68
CA ILE A 76 13.89 -2.07 6.83
C ILE A 76 13.63 -2.43 5.36
N LEU A 77 13.36 -3.70 5.07
CA LEU A 77 13.19 -4.21 3.71
C LEU A 77 12.01 -3.55 2.98
N PHE A 78 10.83 -3.51 3.58
CA PHE A 78 9.65 -2.97 2.92
C PHE A 78 9.72 -1.45 2.72
N ASN A 79 10.27 -0.71 3.69
CA ASN A 79 10.51 0.71 3.50
C ASN A 79 11.56 0.98 2.41
N TYR A 80 12.62 0.17 2.36
CA TYR A 80 13.62 0.27 1.29
C TYR A 80 13.01 -0.01 -0.10
N ILE A 81 12.19 -1.07 -0.24
CA ILE A 81 11.50 -1.39 -1.49
C ILE A 81 10.62 -0.23 -1.94
N LEU A 82 9.82 0.34 -1.04
CA LEU A 82 8.97 1.48 -1.36
C LEU A 82 9.79 2.69 -1.78
N ALA A 83 10.79 3.08 -0.99
CA ALA A 83 11.67 4.20 -1.32
C ALA A 83 12.34 4.00 -2.68
N PHE A 84 12.85 2.80 -2.97
CA PHE A 84 13.51 2.46 -4.22
C PHE A 84 12.56 2.56 -5.42
N VAL A 85 11.39 1.92 -5.35
CA VAL A 85 10.40 1.91 -6.45
C VAL A 85 9.90 3.33 -6.75
N PHE A 86 9.52 4.09 -5.71
CA PHE A 86 9.01 5.45 -5.90
C PHE A 86 10.10 6.42 -6.34
N SER A 87 11.35 6.27 -5.89
CA SER A 87 12.47 7.08 -6.35
C SER A 87 12.78 6.85 -7.82
N ILE A 88 12.88 5.60 -8.27
CA ILE A 88 13.10 5.29 -9.69
C ILE A 88 11.99 5.91 -10.54
N LYS A 89 10.72 5.73 -10.15
CA LYS A 89 9.59 6.29 -10.89
C LYS A 89 9.58 7.81 -10.89
N TYR A 90 9.92 8.44 -9.79
CA TYR A 90 10.07 9.89 -9.71
C TYR A 90 11.13 10.40 -10.68
N TYR A 91 12.31 9.81 -10.70
CA TYR A 91 13.38 10.22 -11.60
C TYR A 91 13.03 9.97 -13.08
N ASP A 92 12.42 8.82 -13.41
CA ASP A 92 11.94 8.54 -14.78
C ASP A 92 10.93 9.59 -15.26
N LEU A 93 10.05 10.07 -14.40
CA LEU A 93 9.05 11.09 -14.71
C LEU A 93 9.66 12.50 -14.77
N LYS A 94 10.57 12.84 -13.84
CA LYS A 94 11.18 14.17 -13.70
C LYS A 94 12.04 14.55 -14.92
N TYR A 95 12.83 13.61 -15.42
CA TYR A 95 13.77 13.86 -16.53
C TYR A 95 13.19 13.52 -17.91
N CYS A 96 11.88 13.43 -18.01
CA CYS A 96 11.22 13.17 -19.27
C CYS A 96 10.97 14.46 -20.05
N SER A 97 11.53 14.59 -21.26
CA SER A 97 11.28 15.71 -22.17
C SER A 97 9.90 15.64 -22.85
N ASP A 98 9.41 14.44 -23.17
CA ASP A 98 8.20 14.26 -23.95
C ASP A 98 7.12 13.47 -23.22
N ILE A 99 5.90 14.00 -23.18
CA ILE A 99 4.74 13.34 -22.59
C ILE A 99 4.14 12.36 -23.60
N THR A 100 4.70 11.18 -23.67
CA THR A 100 4.09 10.05 -24.39
C THR A 100 2.92 9.46 -23.59
N TYR A 101 2.02 8.73 -24.28
CA TYR A 101 0.94 7.98 -23.64
C TYR A 101 1.43 7.11 -22.45
N LYS A 102 2.53 6.39 -22.65
CA LYS A 102 3.09 5.53 -21.58
C LYS A 102 3.51 6.33 -20.34
N LYS A 103 4.07 7.53 -20.55
CA LYS A 103 4.52 8.39 -19.45
C LYS A 103 3.36 9.09 -18.75
N ALA A 104 2.36 9.54 -19.50
CA ALA A 104 1.14 10.08 -18.92
C ALA A 104 0.43 9.04 -18.02
N PHE A 105 0.32 7.79 -18.47
CA PHE A 105 -0.21 6.70 -17.66
C PHE A 105 0.67 6.41 -16.45
N SER A 106 2.00 6.36 -16.59
CA SER A 106 2.93 6.17 -15.47
C SER A 106 2.84 7.29 -14.44
N LEU A 107 2.68 8.56 -14.88
CA LEU A 107 2.45 9.70 -13.98
C LEU A 107 1.15 9.56 -13.19
N THR A 108 0.07 9.14 -13.85
CA THR A 108 -1.22 8.92 -13.19
C THR A 108 -1.10 7.81 -12.14
N LEU A 109 -0.44 6.70 -12.45
CA LEU A 109 -0.19 5.64 -11.47
C LEU A 109 0.68 6.13 -10.32
N TYR A 110 1.76 6.84 -10.60
CA TYR A 110 2.61 7.41 -9.57
C TYR A 110 1.83 8.33 -8.63
N ALA A 111 1.06 9.27 -9.18
CA ALA A 111 0.21 10.17 -8.40
C ALA A 111 -0.84 9.42 -7.56
N SER A 112 -1.42 8.34 -8.12
CA SER A 112 -2.42 7.51 -7.42
C SER A 112 -1.84 6.69 -6.27
N PHE A 113 -0.54 6.40 -6.28
CA PHE A 113 0.08 5.56 -5.25
C PHE A 113 1.00 6.30 -4.30
N ILE A 114 1.53 7.47 -4.65
CA ILE A 114 2.47 8.19 -3.80
C ILE A 114 1.89 8.55 -2.43
N TYR A 115 0.58 8.81 -2.36
CA TYR A 115 -0.07 9.10 -1.09
C TYR A 115 0.06 7.93 -0.09
N THR A 116 0.15 6.69 -0.56
CA THR A 116 0.28 5.52 0.31
C THR A 116 1.58 5.55 1.12
N VAL A 117 2.64 6.14 0.56
CA VAL A 117 3.92 6.34 1.26
C VAL A 117 3.77 7.36 2.39
N PHE A 118 3.07 8.47 2.13
CA PHE A 118 2.83 9.49 3.16
C PHE A 118 1.92 8.98 4.29
N PHE A 119 0.95 8.13 3.96
CA PHE A 119 0.00 7.62 4.95
C PHE A 119 0.45 6.37 5.70
N GLN A 120 1.67 5.87 5.45
CA GLN A 120 2.22 4.74 6.22
C GLN A 120 2.30 4.97 7.73
N PHE A 121 2.35 6.24 8.15
CA PHE A 121 2.26 6.60 9.57
C PHE A 121 0.96 6.16 10.23
N PHE A 122 -0.12 6.07 9.46
CA PHE A 122 -1.45 5.77 9.98
C PHE A 122 -1.84 4.31 9.77
N THR A 123 -1.49 3.74 8.62
CA THR A 123 -1.77 2.34 8.30
C THR A 123 -1.02 1.92 7.04
N ASP A 124 -0.94 0.60 6.80
CA ASP A 124 -0.38 0.07 5.56
C ASP A 124 -1.38 0.19 4.40
N TYR A 125 -1.28 1.30 3.67
CA TYR A 125 -2.08 1.52 2.48
C TYR A 125 -1.47 0.93 1.20
N PHE A 126 -0.23 0.49 1.22
CA PHE A 126 0.43 -0.04 0.04
C PHE A 126 0.31 -1.57 -0.05
N PHE A 127 0.98 -2.29 0.84
CA PHE A 127 1.03 -3.76 0.77
C PHE A 127 -0.30 -4.40 1.16
N ALA A 128 -1.00 -3.87 2.15
CA ALA A 128 -2.32 -4.37 2.52
C ALA A 128 -3.38 -4.16 1.42
N ARG A 129 -3.18 -3.15 0.54
CA ARG A 129 -4.06 -2.91 -0.62
C ARG A 129 -3.74 -3.78 -1.83
N LEU A 130 -2.58 -4.44 -1.87
CA LEU A 130 -2.26 -5.39 -2.93
C LEU A 130 -3.32 -6.50 -2.95
N SER A 131 -4.13 -6.51 -3.99
CA SER A 131 -5.25 -7.43 -4.16
C SER A 131 -5.50 -7.66 -5.64
N VAL A 132 -6.21 -8.71 -5.97
CA VAL A 132 -6.65 -8.94 -7.36
C VAL A 132 -7.52 -7.78 -7.85
N GLY A 133 -8.32 -7.16 -6.96
CA GLY A 133 -9.11 -5.97 -7.30
C GLY A 133 -8.23 -4.80 -7.75
N LEU A 134 -7.12 -4.54 -7.07
CA LEU A 134 -6.18 -3.50 -7.47
C LEU A 134 -5.60 -3.75 -8.88
N PHE A 135 -5.25 -4.99 -9.22
CA PHE A 135 -4.77 -5.30 -10.56
C PHE A 135 -5.85 -5.04 -11.62
N ILE A 136 -7.10 -5.39 -11.34
CA ILE A 136 -8.24 -5.10 -12.21
C ILE A 136 -8.42 -3.58 -12.39
N GLU A 137 -8.36 -2.80 -11.30
CA GLU A 137 -8.43 -1.33 -11.33
C GLU A 137 -7.33 -0.73 -12.22
N VAL A 138 -6.10 -1.20 -12.10
CA VAL A 138 -4.96 -0.72 -12.91
C VAL A 138 -5.16 -1.07 -14.40
N ILE A 139 -5.64 -2.28 -14.70
CA ILE A 139 -5.94 -2.69 -16.09
C ILE A 139 -7.07 -1.82 -16.65
N PHE A 140 -8.14 -1.62 -15.89
CA PHE A 140 -9.27 -0.77 -16.30
C PHE A 140 -8.83 0.67 -16.54
N LEU A 141 -8.05 1.24 -15.64
CA LEU A 141 -7.45 2.57 -15.80
C LEU A 141 -6.64 2.67 -17.09
N ARG A 142 -5.85 1.66 -17.41
CA ARG A 142 -5.06 1.60 -18.65
C ARG A 142 -5.93 1.58 -19.90
N ILE A 143 -7.04 0.85 -19.87
CA ILE A 143 -8.00 0.80 -20.97
C ILE A 143 -8.69 2.16 -21.15
N CYS A 144 -9.14 2.78 -20.06
CA CYS A 144 -9.73 4.11 -20.09
C CYS A 144 -8.76 5.16 -20.66
N PHE A 145 -7.50 5.12 -20.23
CA PHE A 145 -6.46 6.03 -20.70
C PHE A 145 -6.19 5.86 -22.20
N TRP A 146 -6.14 4.61 -22.67
CA TRP A 146 -5.98 4.30 -24.08
C TRP A 146 -7.17 4.82 -24.91
N PHE A 147 -8.39 4.66 -24.43
CA PHE A 147 -9.59 5.14 -25.09
C PHE A 147 -9.63 6.67 -25.20
N VAL A 148 -9.38 7.38 -24.10
CA VAL A 148 -9.34 8.85 -24.05
C VAL A 148 -8.29 9.42 -25.01
N MET A 149 -7.11 8.82 -25.05
CA MET A 149 -6.05 9.28 -25.95
C MET A 149 -6.39 9.03 -27.43
N ARG A 150 -7.10 7.95 -27.76
CA ARG A 150 -7.60 7.75 -29.13
C ARG A 150 -8.64 8.78 -29.54
N LEU A 151 -9.55 9.14 -28.65
CA LEU A 151 -10.54 10.19 -28.93
C LEU A 151 -9.86 11.53 -29.23
N LYS A 152 -8.86 11.94 -28.45
CA LYS A 152 -8.10 13.18 -28.73
C LYS A 152 -7.44 13.18 -30.10
N VAL A 153 -6.91 12.05 -30.57
CA VAL A 153 -6.31 11.95 -31.91
C VAL A 153 -7.35 12.12 -33.01
N CYS A 154 -8.57 11.64 -32.79
CA CYS A 154 -9.67 11.80 -33.77
C CYS A 154 -10.20 13.24 -33.85
N PHE A 155 -10.30 13.95 -32.71
CA PHE A 155 -10.81 15.34 -32.65
C PHE A 155 -9.77 16.39 -32.94
N GLY A 156 -8.48 16.12 -32.80
CA GLY A 156 -7.38 17.07 -33.05
C GLY A 156 -6.94 17.18 -34.51
N ARG A 157 -7.57 16.46 -35.44
CA ARG A 157 -7.33 16.51 -36.90
C ARG A 157 -8.32 17.38 -37.69
N ARG A 158 -9.04 18.29 -37.00
CA ARG A 158 -9.86 19.31 -37.67
C ARG A 158 -9.16 20.66 -37.69
#